data_3db8f7953523af1a8c9d63dfaae9e275
#
_entry.id   3db8f7953523af1a8c9d63dfaae9e275
#
_cell.length_a   1.000
_cell.length_b   1.000
_cell.length_c   1.000
_cell.angle_alpha   90.00
_cell.angle_beta   90.00
_cell.angle_gamma   90.00
#
_symmetry.space_group_name_H-M   'P 1'
#
loop_
_entity.id
_entity.type
_entity.pdbx_description
1 polymer ?
#
loop_
_entity_poly.entity_id
_entity_poly.type
_entity_poly.pdbx_seq_one_letter_code
_entity_poly.pdbx_strand_id
1 'polypeptide(L)'
;MLADVAPAPAATDPATLVWGGVCFVIAVLMVLALRKVMSRKRPELPEEKTEAQPLPADTQVDGQLEAPKVTLAPSQVEEARRAQAEAARQKAAELAAQQKSGDAKSREDLEAARKEAYRAEKALEAEEKERKKREREETERLRAEEEQRKKDEAARLEAVAKAAAQKKIDAEAGQTLAAGLAKTKREGFMARLSGLFGGAPKPVDEAVLAELEEVLFTADIGVKTASALVEHARESARSRSLGSAELKDVIRKQVEKIVDLKANHALKGGGPPHVIMVVGVNGAGKTTTIGKLAAKAHGAGQKVLLAAGDTFRAAAAEQLDVWAERAGAELVKGKEESDPASVVFDAVKKGVEQKVDLVLADTAGRLHTKANLMEELKKVRRVIDKALPGAPHEVLLVLDSTMGQNAIAQARQFHEAVGITSIALTKLDGTAKGGVIIGICDELKVPVAWAGVGEKVSDLKAFDPKEFVAALFDD
;
A
#
# COMPACT_ATOMS: atom_id res chain seq x y z
N MET A 1 -39.93 -39.24 41.44
CA MET A 1 -40.58 -39.56 40.19
C MET A 1 -41.13 -38.25 39.62
N LEU A 2 -40.40 -37.57 38.83
CA LEU A 2 -40.86 -36.46 38.01
C LEU A 2 -40.28 -36.70 36.59
N ALA A 3 -41.17 -36.97 35.66
CA ALA A 3 -40.87 -37.29 34.29
C ALA A 3 -40.50 -36.04 33.50
N ASP A 4 -39.37 -36.07 32.82
CA ASP A 4 -38.93 -35.12 31.81
C ASP A 4 -39.89 -35.17 30.62
N VAL A 5 -40.57 -34.04 30.37
CA VAL A 5 -41.34 -33.80 29.13
C VAL A 5 -40.49 -32.93 28.24
N ALA A 6 -39.97 -33.51 27.17
CA ALA A 6 -39.30 -32.77 26.09
C ALA A 6 -40.31 -31.83 25.37
N PRO A 7 -39.94 -30.62 25.01
CA PRO A 7 -40.82 -29.73 24.26
C PRO A 7 -40.94 -30.19 22.80
N ALA A 8 -42.16 -30.15 22.28
CA ALA A 8 -42.51 -30.44 20.90
C ALA A 8 -41.86 -29.40 19.93
N PRO A 9 -41.54 -29.79 18.66
CA PRO A 9 -40.96 -28.86 17.70
C PRO A 9 -42.01 -27.79 17.33
N ALA A 10 -41.57 -26.54 17.38
CA ALA A 10 -42.36 -25.38 17.03
C ALA A 10 -42.81 -25.46 15.55
N ALA A 11 -44.12 -25.32 15.33
CA ALA A 11 -44.71 -25.22 14.02
C ALA A 11 -44.15 -24.01 13.26
N THR A 12 -43.58 -24.22 12.10
CA THR A 12 -43.10 -23.16 11.21
C THR A 12 -44.31 -22.39 10.68
N ASP A 13 -44.36 -21.09 11.02
CA ASP A 13 -45.40 -20.16 10.58
C ASP A 13 -45.38 -20.06 9.04
N PRO A 14 -46.54 -20.27 8.37
CA PRO A 14 -46.65 -20.20 6.92
C PRO A 14 -46.19 -18.87 6.32
N ALA A 15 -46.19 -17.79 7.11
CA ALA A 15 -45.67 -16.48 6.71
C ALA A 15 -44.15 -16.52 6.45
N THR A 16 -43.36 -17.31 7.20
CA THR A 16 -41.90 -17.41 7.01
C THR A 16 -41.52 -18.15 5.73
N LEU A 17 -42.33 -19.12 5.30
CA LEU A 17 -42.11 -19.82 4.02
C LEU A 17 -42.41 -18.93 2.81
N VAL A 18 -43.40 -18.05 2.88
CA VAL A 18 -43.73 -17.11 1.80
C VAL A 18 -42.66 -16.06 1.67
N TRP A 19 -42.14 -15.49 2.77
CA TRP A 19 -41.05 -14.52 2.76
C TRP A 19 -39.71 -15.11 2.29
N GLY A 20 -39.40 -16.34 2.64
CA GLY A 20 -38.24 -17.07 2.14
C GLY A 20 -38.29 -17.27 0.61
N GLY A 21 -39.44 -17.60 0.06
CA GLY A 21 -39.65 -17.72 -1.40
C GLY A 21 -39.49 -16.39 -2.13
N VAL A 22 -40.03 -15.31 -1.59
CA VAL A 22 -39.90 -13.95 -2.18
C VAL A 22 -38.44 -13.49 -2.17
N CYS A 23 -37.72 -13.68 -1.07
CA CYS A 23 -36.28 -13.31 -1.00
C CYS A 23 -35.43 -14.12 -1.98
N PHE A 24 -35.75 -15.42 -2.18
CA PHE A 24 -35.04 -16.26 -3.14
C PHE A 24 -35.27 -15.79 -4.59
N VAL A 25 -36.51 -15.46 -4.95
CA VAL A 25 -36.85 -14.95 -6.29
C VAL A 25 -36.16 -13.60 -6.55
N ILE A 26 -36.12 -12.68 -5.55
CA ILE A 26 -35.42 -11.41 -5.66
C ILE A 26 -33.92 -11.63 -5.85
N ALA A 27 -33.31 -12.56 -5.11
CA ALA A 27 -31.89 -12.88 -5.25
C ALA A 27 -31.55 -13.41 -6.64
N VAL A 28 -32.39 -14.32 -7.19
CA VAL A 28 -32.21 -14.84 -8.54
C VAL A 28 -32.38 -13.76 -9.62
N LEU A 29 -33.36 -12.87 -9.47
CA LEU A 29 -33.55 -11.75 -10.39
C LEU A 29 -32.40 -10.77 -10.32
N MET A 30 -31.83 -10.54 -9.15
CA MET A 30 -30.65 -9.66 -8.97
C MET A 30 -29.41 -10.26 -9.63
N VAL A 31 -29.17 -11.56 -9.52
CA VAL A 31 -28.09 -12.27 -10.22
C VAL A 31 -28.25 -12.22 -11.74
N LEU A 32 -29.49 -12.42 -12.24
CA LEU A 32 -29.77 -12.32 -13.67
C LEU A 32 -29.61 -10.89 -14.21
N ALA A 33 -29.98 -9.87 -13.43
CA ALA A 33 -29.79 -8.47 -13.77
C ALA A 33 -28.29 -8.10 -13.81
N LEU A 34 -27.51 -8.54 -12.82
CA LEU A 34 -26.06 -8.39 -12.80
C LEU A 34 -25.38 -9.06 -14.01
N ARG A 35 -25.81 -10.26 -14.36
CA ARG A 35 -25.29 -10.97 -15.54
C ARG A 35 -25.60 -10.23 -16.85
N LYS A 36 -26.78 -9.61 -16.95
CA LYS A 36 -27.20 -8.81 -18.10
C LYS A 36 -26.44 -7.46 -18.20
N VAL A 37 -26.07 -6.87 -17.05
CA VAL A 37 -25.22 -5.66 -16.99
C VAL A 37 -23.79 -5.98 -17.39
N MET A 38 -23.26 -7.11 -16.92
CA MET A 38 -21.89 -7.56 -17.27
C MET A 38 -21.75 -8.04 -18.73
N SER A 39 -22.86 -8.44 -19.39
CA SER A 39 -22.85 -8.85 -20.80
C SER A 39 -23.08 -7.70 -21.79
N ARG A 40 -23.32 -6.46 -21.32
CA ARG A 40 -23.32 -5.27 -22.19
C ARG A 40 -21.89 -4.97 -22.59
N LYS A 41 -21.57 -5.18 -23.87
CA LYS A 41 -20.32 -4.73 -24.51
C LYS A 41 -20.07 -3.26 -24.13
N ARG A 42 -18.85 -2.97 -23.67
CA ARG A 42 -18.38 -1.59 -23.48
C ARG A 42 -18.51 -0.87 -24.82
N PRO A 43 -18.97 0.40 -24.87
CA PRO A 43 -18.90 1.19 -26.08
C PRO A 43 -17.42 1.34 -26.46
N GLU A 44 -17.09 1.02 -27.71
CA GLU A 44 -15.78 1.24 -28.30
C GLU A 44 -15.58 2.76 -28.37
N LEU A 45 -14.53 3.23 -27.70
CA LEU A 45 -14.02 4.60 -27.87
C LEU A 45 -13.41 4.70 -29.27
N PRO A 46 -13.55 5.85 -29.97
CA PRO A 46 -12.97 6.02 -31.31
C PRO A 46 -11.46 5.88 -31.24
N GLU A 47 -10.91 4.98 -32.07
CA GLU A 47 -9.48 4.80 -32.26
C GLU A 47 -8.89 6.08 -32.89
N GLU A 48 -8.11 6.80 -32.14
CA GLU A 48 -7.20 7.82 -32.67
C GLU A 48 -6.00 7.09 -33.27
N LYS A 49 -5.94 7.07 -34.59
CA LYS A 49 -4.85 6.47 -35.36
C LYS A 49 -3.55 7.23 -35.11
N THR A 50 -2.78 6.77 -34.16
CA THR A 50 -1.36 7.09 -34.08
C THR A 50 -0.62 5.96 -34.80
N GLU A 51 -0.05 6.24 -35.96
CA GLU A 51 0.83 5.35 -36.71
C GLU A 51 2.04 5.00 -35.83
N ALA A 52 1.97 3.86 -35.17
CA ALA A 52 3.13 3.20 -34.61
C ALA A 52 3.69 2.25 -35.67
N GLN A 53 4.90 2.53 -36.12
CA GLN A 53 5.67 1.62 -37.01
C GLN A 53 5.68 0.20 -36.39
N PRO A 54 5.41 -0.83 -37.19
CA PRO A 54 5.47 -2.20 -36.71
C PRO A 54 6.94 -2.58 -36.43
N LEU A 55 7.19 -3.01 -35.21
CA LEU A 55 8.39 -3.79 -34.90
C LEU A 55 8.37 -5.08 -35.72
N PRO A 56 9.52 -5.55 -36.25
CA PRO A 56 9.56 -6.73 -37.08
C PRO A 56 9.06 -7.95 -36.27
N ALA A 57 7.94 -8.50 -36.74
CA ALA A 57 7.56 -9.86 -36.45
C ALA A 57 8.54 -10.75 -37.16
N ASP A 58 9.33 -11.48 -36.41
CA ASP A 58 9.83 -12.81 -36.69
C ASP A 58 10.94 -13.13 -35.68
N THR A 59 10.54 -13.74 -34.60
CA THR A 59 11.32 -14.81 -33.99
C THR A 59 10.34 -15.70 -33.24
N GLN A 60 9.62 -16.54 -34.00
CA GLN A 60 9.16 -17.79 -33.43
C GLN A 60 10.41 -18.59 -33.08
N VAL A 61 10.76 -18.53 -31.80
CA VAL A 61 11.69 -19.50 -31.22
C VAL A 61 10.86 -20.69 -30.75
N ASP A 62 10.38 -21.46 -31.71
CA ASP A 62 10.08 -22.87 -31.52
C ASP A 62 11.42 -23.61 -31.49
N GLY A 63 12.01 -23.63 -30.34
CA GLY A 63 13.17 -24.42 -30.01
C GLY A 63 12.97 -24.89 -28.58
N GLN A 64 12.51 -26.14 -28.45
CA GLN A 64 12.78 -26.92 -27.26
C GLN A 64 14.29 -26.92 -27.08
N LEU A 65 14.83 -25.98 -26.33
CA LEU A 65 16.22 -26.03 -25.89
C LEU A 65 16.31 -27.23 -24.95
N GLU A 66 16.78 -28.37 -25.52
CA GLU A 66 17.23 -29.47 -24.68
C GLU A 66 18.25 -28.91 -23.68
N ALA A 67 17.98 -29.16 -22.40
CA ALA A 67 18.87 -28.76 -21.34
C ALA A 67 20.33 -29.24 -21.66
N PRO A 68 21.33 -28.41 -21.42
CA PRO A 68 22.72 -28.74 -21.74
C PRO A 68 23.10 -30.06 -21.03
N LYS A 69 23.39 -31.07 -21.82
CA LYS A 69 23.97 -32.33 -21.33
C LYS A 69 25.47 -32.10 -21.18
N VAL A 70 25.95 -32.02 -19.96
CA VAL A 70 27.38 -31.97 -19.70
C VAL A 70 27.95 -33.36 -19.91
N THR A 71 28.86 -33.52 -20.88
CA THR A 71 29.63 -34.73 -21.09
C THR A 71 31.09 -34.40 -20.78
N LEU A 72 31.60 -34.92 -19.67
CA LEU A 72 33.00 -34.76 -19.27
C LEU A 72 33.86 -35.69 -20.10
N ALA A 73 34.94 -35.18 -20.66
CA ALA A 73 35.94 -36.02 -21.31
C ALA A 73 36.60 -37.00 -20.30
N PRO A 74 36.98 -38.23 -20.71
CA PRO A 74 37.70 -39.14 -19.85
C PRO A 74 38.93 -38.48 -19.27
N SER A 75 39.15 -38.62 -17.96
CA SER A 75 40.37 -38.10 -17.33
C SER A 75 41.58 -38.91 -17.79
N GLN A 76 42.77 -38.30 -17.76
CA GLN A 76 44.03 -39.03 -18.06
C GLN A 76 44.19 -40.27 -17.18
N VAL A 77 43.65 -40.25 -15.95
CA VAL A 77 43.63 -41.38 -15.02
C VAL A 77 42.70 -42.49 -15.53
N GLU A 78 41.53 -42.14 -16.08
CA GLU A 78 40.56 -43.11 -16.63
C GLU A 78 41.13 -43.78 -17.91
N GLU A 79 41.78 -42.99 -18.79
CA GLU A 79 42.46 -43.52 -19.98
C GLU A 79 43.60 -44.46 -19.58
N ALA A 80 44.43 -44.10 -18.62
CA ALA A 80 45.51 -44.95 -18.11
C ALA A 80 44.97 -46.25 -17.50
N ARG A 81 43.89 -46.22 -16.73
CA ARG A 81 43.24 -47.40 -16.16
C ARG A 81 42.58 -48.28 -17.22
N ARG A 82 42.03 -47.69 -18.26
CA ARG A 82 41.49 -48.43 -19.40
C ARG A 82 42.59 -49.21 -20.12
N ALA A 83 43.71 -48.55 -20.41
CA ALA A 83 44.89 -49.20 -20.99
C ALA A 83 45.43 -50.30 -20.07
N GLN A 84 45.47 -50.09 -18.76
CA GLN A 84 45.93 -51.08 -17.80
C GLN A 84 44.97 -52.27 -17.73
N ALA A 85 43.65 -52.08 -17.78
CA ALA A 85 42.67 -53.15 -17.79
C ALA A 85 42.74 -53.98 -19.07
N GLU A 86 42.94 -53.33 -20.26
CA GLU A 86 43.13 -53.99 -21.52
C GLU A 86 44.43 -54.82 -21.53
N ALA A 87 45.53 -54.26 -21.08
CA ALA A 87 46.81 -54.97 -20.99
C ALA A 87 46.75 -56.21 -20.04
N ALA A 88 46.07 -56.06 -18.88
CA ALA A 88 45.87 -57.17 -17.96
C ALA A 88 44.97 -58.27 -18.57
N ARG A 89 43.95 -57.93 -19.34
CA ARG A 89 43.09 -58.89 -20.10
C ARG A 89 43.88 -59.61 -21.17
N GLN A 90 44.69 -58.89 -21.96
CA GLN A 90 45.53 -59.48 -22.99
C GLN A 90 46.53 -60.48 -22.38
N LYS A 91 47.22 -60.12 -21.31
CA LYS A 91 48.14 -60.96 -20.58
C LYS A 91 47.45 -62.23 -20.03
N ALA A 92 46.26 -62.10 -19.47
CA ALA A 92 45.48 -63.25 -18.99
C ALA A 92 45.02 -64.16 -20.14
N ALA A 93 44.69 -63.59 -21.31
CA ALA A 93 44.30 -64.36 -22.49
C ALA A 93 45.49 -65.10 -23.11
N GLU A 94 46.68 -64.47 -23.18
CA GLU A 94 47.92 -65.11 -23.69
C GLU A 94 48.32 -66.26 -22.77
N LEU A 95 48.35 -66.11 -21.47
CA LEU A 95 48.63 -67.16 -20.51
C LEU A 95 47.61 -68.33 -20.58
N ALA A 96 46.32 -68.00 -20.79
CA ALA A 96 45.29 -69.02 -21.00
C ALA A 96 45.49 -69.80 -22.31
N ALA A 97 46.04 -69.21 -23.40
CA ALA A 97 46.36 -69.87 -24.65
C ALA A 97 47.58 -70.76 -24.50
N GLN A 98 48.56 -70.39 -23.65
CA GLN A 98 49.78 -71.18 -23.39
C GLN A 98 49.57 -72.37 -22.45
N GLN A 99 48.48 -72.41 -21.70
CA GLN A 99 48.17 -73.44 -20.66
C GLN A 99 47.88 -74.83 -21.25
N LYS A 100 47.97 -75.07 -22.52
CA LYS A 100 47.78 -76.39 -23.16
C LYS A 100 48.87 -77.41 -22.82
N SER A 101 49.92 -77.01 -22.08
CA SER A 101 51.09 -77.87 -21.75
C SER A 101 51.18 -78.15 -20.22
N GLY A 102 50.15 -78.44 -19.48
CA GLY A 102 50.06 -79.19 -18.26
C GLY A 102 50.94 -78.82 -17.07
N ASP A 103 51.64 -77.73 -17.03
CA ASP A 103 52.62 -77.37 -16.01
C ASP A 103 51.96 -76.65 -14.77
N ALA A 104 52.20 -77.08 -13.52
CA ALA A 104 51.60 -76.54 -12.31
C ALA A 104 51.91 -75.03 -12.12
N LYS A 105 53.11 -74.59 -12.48
CA LYS A 105 53.54 -73.17 -12.39
C LYS A 105 52.76 -72.26 -13.33
N SER A 106 52.39 -72.77 -14.53
CA SER A 106 51.54 -72.09 -15.50
C SER A 106 50.12 -71.83 -15.02
N ARG A 107 49.60 -72.64 -14.05
CA ARG A 107 48.26 -72.46 -13.44
C ARG A 107 48.23 -71.31 -12.41
N GLU A 108 49.24 -71.19 -11.58
CA GLU A 108 49.37 -70.07 -10.61
C GLU A 108 49.54 -68.74 -11.29
N ASP A 109 50.38 -68.67 -12.37
CA ASP A 109 50.58 -67.46 -13.17
C ASP A 109 49.30 -67.02 -13.86
N LEU A 110 48.48 -67.94 -14.37
CA LEU A 110 47.19 -67.62 -14.98
C LEU A 110 46.16 -67.14 -13.96
N GLU A 111 46.13 -67.73 -12.76
CA GLU A 111 45.22 -67.35 -11.69
C GLU A 111 45.58 -65.94 -11.17
N ALA A 112 46.87 -65.62 -11.04
CA ALA A 112 47.39 -64.32 -10.72
C ALA A 112 47.01 -63.25 -11.80
N ALA A 113 47.19 -63.52 -13.07
CA ALA A 113 46.82 -62.64 -14.17
C ALA A 113 45.29 -62.40 -14.26
N ARG A 114 44.49 -63.43 -14.00
CA ARG A 114 43.00 -63.25 -13.93
C ARG A 114 42.58 -62.39 -12.75
N LYS A 115 43.20 -62.53 -11.58
CA LYS A 115 42.93 -61.67 -10.40
C LYS A 115 43.35 -60.21 -10.68
N GLU A 116 44.46 -60.01 -11.37
CA GLU A 116 44.93 -58.67 -11.78
C GLU A 116 43.96 -58.02 -12.77
N ALA A 117 43.52 -58.73 -13.79
CA ALA A 117 42.55 -58.27 -14.78
C ALA A 117 41.21 -57.89 -14.11
N TYR A 118 40.70 -58.73 -13.23
CA TYR A 118 39.48 -58.45 -12.48
C TYR A 118 39.58 -57.19 -11.57
N ARG A 119 40.74 -57.01 -10.91
CA ARG A 119 41.00 -55.81 -10.09
C ARG A 119 41.07 -54.56 -10.95
N ALA A 120 41.73 -54.60 -12.10
CA ALA A 120 41.83 -53.48 -13.03
C ALA A 120 40.46 -53.12 -13.63
N GLU A 121 39.66 -54.11 -14.03
CA GLU A 121 38.30 -53.91 -14.52
C GLU A 121 37.40 -53.28 -13.47
N LYS A 122 37.42 -53.74 -12.22
CA LYS A 122 36.65 -53.19 -11.13
C LYS A 122 37.08 -51.77 -10.77
N ALA A 123 38.35 -51.43 -10.91
CA ALA A 123 38.84 -50.07 -10.71
C ALA A 123 38.38 -49.14 -11.86
N LEU A 124 38.30 -49.58 -13.09
CA LEU A 124 37.76 -48.82 -14.20
C LEU A 124 36.25 -48.58 -14.04
N GLU A 125 35.47 -49.56 -13.68
CA GLU A 125 34.04 -49.42 -13.43
C GLU A 125 33.73 -48.40 -12.30
N ALA A 126 34.59 -48.39 -11.24
CA ALA A 126 34.45 -47.43 -10.13
C ALA A 126 34.66 -46.00 -10.63
N GLU A 127 35.65 -45.77 -11.51
CA GLU A 127 35.98 -44.46 -12.08
C GLU A 127 34.91 -43.96 -13.06
N GLU A 128 34.41 -44.84 -13.91
CA GLU A 128 33.27 -44.48 -14.82
C GLU A 128 32.03 -44.14 -14.04
N LYS A 129 31.77 -44.81 -12.92
CA LYS A 129 30.64 -44.51 -12.06
C LYS A 129 30.78 -43.17 -11.34
N GLU A 130 31.98 -42.82 -10.93
CA GLU A 130 32.29 -41.53 -10.31
C GLU A 130 32.17 -40.37 -11.33
N ARG A 131 32.66 -40.56 -12.55
CA ARG A 131 32.48 -39.59 -13.65
C ARG A 131 31.02 -39.34 -13.94
N LYS A 132 30.22 -40.41 -14.09
CA LYS A 132 28.78 -40.27 -14.33
C LYS A 132 28.06 -39.55 -13.18
N LYS A 133 28.55 -39.74 -11.94
CA LYS A 133 28.01 -39.01 -10.78
C LYS A 133 28.34 -37.51 -10.88
N ARG A 134 29.58 -37.15 -11.16
CA ARG A 134 30.02 -35.76 -11.37
C ARG A 134 29.26 -35.07 -12.52
N GLU A 135 29.06 -35.78 -13.64
CA GLU A 135 28.28 -35.27 -14.78
C GLU A 135 26.84 -34.94 -14.40
N ARG A 136 26.21 -35.77 -13.56
CA ARG A 136 24.85 -35.50 -13.05
C ARG A 136 24.81 -34.29 -12.10
N GLU A 137 25.71 -34.24 -11.15
CA GLU A 137 25.80 -33.14 -10.20
C GLU A 137 26.03 -31.77 -10.88
N GLU A 138 26.92 -31.77 -11.91
CA GLU A 138 27.19 -30.55 -12.70
C GLU A 138 26.00 -30.15 -13.57
N THR A 139 25.31 -31.12 -14.16
CA THR A 139 24.09 -30.87 -14.93
C THR A 139 22.97 -30.31 -14.07
N GLU A 140 22.76 -30.84 -12.87
CA GLU A 140 21.76 -30.34 -11.91
C GLU A 140 22.11 -28.91 -11.44
N ARG A 141 23.38 -28.64 -11.16
CA ARG A 141 23.85 -27.32 -10.78
C ARG A 141 23.59 -26.29 -11.88
N LEU A 142 23.95 -26.57 -13.12
CA LEU A 142 23.70 -25.66 -14.24
C LEU A 142 22.22 -25.41 -14.49
N ARG A 143 21.38 -26.43 -14.33
CA ARG A 143 19.91 -26.26 -14.42
C ARG A 143 19.37 -25.37 -13.31
N ALA A 144 19.84 -25.53 -12.07
CA ALA A 144 19.43 -24.71 -10.95
C ALA A 144 19.89 -23.24 -11.13
N GLU A 145 21.10 -23.02 -11.60
CA GLU A 145 21.63 -21.67 -11.91
C GLU A 145 20.84 -21.00 -13.05
N GLU A 146 20.48 -21.75 -14.10
CA GLU A 146 19.67 -21.21 -15.21
C GLU A 146 18.23 -20.89 -14.78
N GLU A 147 17.62 -21.74 -13.97
CA GLU A 147 16.28 -21.51 -13.42
C GLU A 147 16.24 -20.27 -12.51
N GLN A 148 17.27 -20.13 -11.66
CA GLN A 148 17.40 -18.95 -10.81
C GLN A 148 17.57 -17.67 -11.64
N ARG A 149 18.43 -17.71 -12.67
CA ARG A 149 18.61 -16.56 -13.58
C ARG A 149 17.32 -16.17 -14.29
N LYS A 150 16.53 -17.16 -14.74
CA LYS A 150 15.23 -16.89 -15.38
C LYS A 150 14.23 -16.26 -14.39
N LYS A 151 14.22 -16.70 -13.13
CA LYS A 151 13.39 -16.11 -12.09
C LYS A 151 13.80 -14.67 -11.78
N ASP A 152 15.09 -14.42 -11.66
CA ASP A 152 15.62 -13.08 -11.39
C ASP A 152 15.36 -12.12 -12.55
N GLU A 153 15.49 -12.60 -13.79
CA GLU A 153 15.18 -11.80 -14.99
C GLU A 153 13.68 -11.49 -15.10
N ALA A 154 12.82 -12.47 -14.84
CA ALA A 154 11.37 -12.27 -14.81
C ALA A 154 10.95 -11.25 -13.71
N ALA A 155 11.51 -11.37 -12.52
CA ALA A 155 11.28 -10.43 -11.43
C ALA A 155 11.75 -9.01 -11.79
N ARG A 156 12.90 -8.89 -12.45
CA ARG A 156 13.42 -7.60 -12.93
C ARG A 156 12.53 -6.97 -14.01
N LEU A 157 12.04 -7.75 -14.96
CA LEU A 157 11.12 -7.26 -16.00
C LEU A 157 9.79 -6.82 -15.41
N GLU A 158 9.25 -7.57 -14.45
CA GLU A 158 8.03 -7.21 -13.75
C GLU A 158 8.21 -5.91 -12.94
N ALA A 159 9.34 -5.75 -12.24
CA ALA A 159 9.65 -4.52 -11.51
C ALA A 159 9.78 -3.31 -12.45
N VAL A 160 10.43 -3.46 -13.61
CA VAL A 160 10.54 -2.40 -14.63
C VAL A 160 9.17 -2.04 -15.20
N ALA A 161 8.32 -3.03 -15.50
CA ALA A 161 6.97 -2.79 -16.00
C ALA A 161 6.10 -2.06 -14.96
N LYS A 162 6.15 -2.46 -13.69
CA LYS A 162 5.47 -1.77 -12.58
C LYS A 162 5.97 -0.34 -12.41
N ALA A 163 7.28 -0.12 -12.48
CA ALA A 163 7.87 1.23 -12.38
C ALA A 163 7.48 2.12 -13.58
N ALA A 164 7.42 1.58 -14.79
CA ALA A 164 6.99 2.30 -15.98
C ALA A 164 5.50 2.67 -15.92
N ALA A 165 4.64 1.74 -15.47
CA ALA A 165 3.22 2.00 -15.26
C ALA A 165 3.00 3.09 -14.19
N GLN A 166 3.76 3.03 -13.09
CA GLN A 166 3.69 4.04 -12.03
C GLN A 166 4.16 5.42 -12.52
N LYS A 167 5.26 5.49 -13.30
CA LYS A 167 5.72 6.76 -13.91
C LYS A 167 4.67 7.39 -14.82
N LYS A 168 3.89 6.60 -15.57
CA LYS A 168 2.77 7.12 -16.37
C LYS A 168 1.66 7.70 -15.48
N ILE A 169 1.29 7.00 -14.40
CA ILE A 169 0.29 7.48 -13.44
C ILE A 169 0.76 8.77 -12.75
N ASP A 170 2.03 8.86 -12.39
CA ASP A 170 2.59 10.04 -11.70
C ASP A 170 2.82 11.23 -12.65
N ALA A 171 3.03 10.99 -13.94
CA ALA A 171 3.21 12.03 -14.97
C ALA A 171 1.88 12.70 -15.39
N GLU A 172 0.73 12.07 -15.17
CA GLU A 172 -0.56 12.70 -15.39
C GLU A 172 -0.79 13.79 -14.34
N ALA A 173 -1.23 14.98 -14.79
CA ALA A 173 -1.60 16.07 -13.88
C ALA A 173 -2.62 15.58 -12.85
N GLY A 174 -2.33 15.77 -11.54
CA GLY A 174 -3.25 15.41 -10.47
C GLY A 174 -4.50 16.30 -10.50
N GLN A 175 -5.57 15.84 -9.83
CA GLN A 175 -6.79 16.60 -9.67
C GLN A 175 -6.51 17.91 -8.92
N THR A 176 -7.24 18.98 -9.30
CA THR A 176 -7.23 20.24 -8.52
C THR A 176 -8.04 20.08 -7.23
N LEU A 177 -7.84 20.93 -6.24
CA LEU A 177 -8.66 20.94 -5.02
C LEU A 177 -10.13 21.21 -5.37
N ALA A 178 -10.41 22.12 -6.30
CA ALA A 178 -11.74 22.39 -6.78
C ALA A 178 -12.42 21.16 -7.43
N ALA A 179 -11.69 20.39 -8.26
CA ALA A 179 -12.21 19.14 -8.81
C ALA A 179 -12.51 18.10 -7.72
N GLY A 180 -11.63 17.97 -6.72
CA GLY A 180 -11.84 17.08 -5.57
C GLY A 180 -13.04 17.48 -4.72
N LEU A 181 -13.36 18.77 -4.62
CA LEU A 181 -14.51 19.28 -3.88
C LEU A 181 -15.81 19.40 -4.70
N ALA A 182 -15.78 19.06 -5.99
CA ALA A 182 -16.95 19.20 -6.88
C ALA A 182 -18.18 18.46 -6.35
N LYS A 183 -18.03 17.29 -5.74
CA LYS A 183 -19.12 16.55 -5.12
C LYS A 183 -19.64 17.24 -3.85
N THR A 184 -18.77 17.77 -3.02
CA THR A 184 -19.13 18.56 -1.83
C THR A 184 -19.91 19.80 -2.22
N LYS A 185 -19.49 20.51 -3.28
CA LYS A 185 -20.20 21.68 -3.81
C LYS A 185 -21.56 21.31 -4.37
N ARG A 186 -21.65 20.27 -5.21
CA ARG A 186 -22.89 19.92 -5.93
C ARG A 186 -23.93 19.21 -5.09
N GLU A 187 -23.51 18.34 -4.16
CA GLU A 187 -24.38 17.43 -3.40
C GLU A 187 -24.36 17.71 -1.90
N GLY A 188 -23.41 18.52 -1.41
CA GLY A 188 -23.26 18.87 -0.01
C GLY A 188 -24.12 20.07 0.42
N PHE A 189 -23.81 20.62 1.58
CA PHE A 189 -24.54 21.76 2.14
C PHE A 189 -24.47 23.02 1.25
N MET A 190 -23.43 23.15 0.44
CA MET A 190 -23.29 24.30 -0.48
C MET A 190 -24.38 24.36 -1.53
N ALA A 191 -24.86 23.19 -2.03
CA ALA A 191 -25.99 23.17 -2.95
C ALA A 191 -27.27 23.75 -2.32
N ARG A 192 -27.48 23.44 -1.04
CA ARG A 192 -28.62 23.98 -0.27
C ARG A 192 -28.43 25.46 0.06
N LEU A 193 -27.23 25.86 0.45
CA LEU A 193 -26.89 27.25 0.72
C LEU A 193 -27.05 28.12 -0.54
N SER A 194 -26.65 27.60 -1.70
CA SER A 194 -26.87 28.30 -3.00
C SER A 194 -28.36 28.47 -3.32
N GLY A 195 -29.19 27.52 -2.94
CA GLY A 195 -30.66 27.66 -3.03
C GLY A 195 -31.20 28.80 -2.18
N LEU A 196 -30.70 28.96 -0.95
CA LEU A 196 -31.05 30.04 -0.03
C LEU A 196 -30.64 31.44 -0.56
N PHE A 197 -29.47 31.50 -1.22
CA PHE A 197 -28.91 32.77 -1.74
C PHE A 197 -29.26 33.05 -3.20
N GLY A 198 -29.72 32.04 -3.97
CA GLY A 198 -29.88 32.10 -5.45
C GLY A 198 -31.19 32.67 -5.96
N GLY A 199 -32.00 33.29 -5.11
CA GLY A 199 -33.28 33.90 -5.48
C GLY A 199 -33.20 35.40 -5.73
N ALA A 200 -34.38 36.04 -5.98
CA ALA A 200 -34.47 37.50 -5.96
C ALA A 200 -33.96 38.03 -4.60
N PRO A 201 -33.27 39.18 -4.58
CA PRO A 201 -32.77 39.77 -3.34
C PRO A 201 -33.87 39.87 -2.29
N LYS A 202 -33.82 39.00 -1.27
CA LYS A 202 -34.76 39.05 -0.14
C LYS A 202 -34.04 39.68 1.06
N PRO A 203 -34.73 40.48 1.85
CA PRO A 203 -34.17 40.94 3.11
C PRO A 203 -33.95 39.72 4.02
N VAL A 204 -32.84 39.75 4.76
CA VAL A 204 -32.53 38.70 5.74
C VAL A 204 -33.41 38.91 6.98
N ASP A 205 -34.45 38.12 7.11
CA ASP A 205 -35.34 38.05 8.26
C ASP A 205 -35.07 36.79 9.10
N GLU A 206 -35.82 36.60 10.18
CA GLU A 206 -35.66 35.46 11.06
C GLU A 206 -36.02 34.13 10.38
N ALA A 207 -36.85 34.14 9.33
CA ALA A 207 -37.13 32.92 8.54
C ALA A 207 -35.94 32.50 7.71
N VAL A 208 -35.22 33.41 7.10
CA VAL A 208 -33.98 33.14 6.34
C VAL A 208 -32.87 32.66 7.26
N LEU A 209 -32.77 33.22 8.47
CA LEU A 209 -31.79 32.77 9.49
C LEU A 209 -32.12 31.37 10.02
N ALA A 210 -33.38 31.03 10.18
CA ALA A 210 -33.80 29.68 10.56
C ALA A 210 -33.50 28.64 9.46
N GLU A 211 -33.74 29.00 8.20
CA GLU A 211 -33.36 28.14 7.04
C GLU A 211 -31.85 27.96 6.94
N LEU A 212 -31.06 29.03 7.16
CA LEU A 212 -29.61 28.96 7.24
C LEU A 212 -29.15 28.01 8.35
N GLU A 213 -29.76 28.10 9.52
CA GLU A 213 -29.47 27.24 10.67
C GLU A 213 -29.69 25.76 10.31
N GLU A 214 -30.82 25.41 9.71
CA GLU A 214 -31.14 24.05 9.27
C GLU A 214 -30.09 23.52 8.27
N VAL A 215 -29.72 24.34 7.30
CA VAL A 215 -28.71 23.98 6.28
C VAL A 215 -27.35 23.72 6.95
N LEU A 216 -26.91 24.59 7.86
CA LEU A 216 -25.62 24.46 8.53
C LEU A 216 -25.56 23.28 9.51
N PHE A 217 -26.65 22.96 10.22
CA PHE A 217 -26.71 21.77 11.08
C PHE A 217 -26.62 20.46 10.32
N THR A 218 -27.12 20.44 9.07
CA THR A 218 -27.02 19.26 8.20
C THR A 218 -25.71 19.17 7.42
N ALA A 219 -24.82 20.16 7.56
CA ALA A 219 -23.62 20.34 6.75
C ALA A 219 -22.38 19.53 7.22
N ASP A 220 -22.50 18.68 8.22
CA ASP A 220 -21.37 17.95 8.84
C ASP A 220 -20.28 18.87 9.48
N ILE A 221 -20.54 20.18 9.62
CA ILE A 221 -19.61 21.16 10.21
C ILE A 221 -19.60 21.14 11.76
N GLY A 222 -20.47 20.36 12.36
CA GLY A 222 -20.63 20.29 13.80
C GLY A 222 -21.57 21.38 14.37
N VAL A 223 -22.34 20.99 15.39
CA VAL A 223 -23.39 21.85 15.98
C VAL A 223 -22.82 23.16 16.52
N LYS A 224 -21.69 23.13 17.22
CA LYS A 224 -21.07 24.32 17.80
C LYS A 224 -20.67 25.34 16.74
N THR A 225 -20.03 24.91 15.67
CA THR A 225 -19.60 25.77 14.57
C THR A 225 -20.80 26.31 13.78
N ALA A 226 -21.82 25.46 13.54
CA ALA A 226 -23.05 25.89 12.88
C ALA A 226 -23.75 27.00 13.68
N SER A 227 -23.95 26.82 14.99
CA SER A 227 -24.55 27.84 15.85
C SER A 227 -23.74 29.15 15.86
N ALA A 228 -22.41 29.06 15.88
CA ALA A 228 -21.55 30.25 15.87
C ALA A 228 -21.68 31.03 14.55
N LEU A 229 -21.78 30.31 13.41
CA LEU A 229 -21.98 30.93 12.09
C LEU A 229 -23.35 31.61 12.00
N VAL A 230 -24.42 30.99 12.49
CA VAL A 230 -25.78 31.57 12.51
C VAL A 230 -25.81 32.81 13.38
N GLU A 231 -25.22 32.77 14.60
CA GLU A 231 -25.20 33.94 15.49
C GLU A 231 -24.43 35.10 14.88
N HIS A 232 -23.28 34.83 14.22
CA HIS A 232 -22.55 35.85 13.49
C HIS A 232 -23.35 36.44 12.32
N ALA A 233 -24.12 35.62 11.60
CA ALA A 233 -25.05 36.08 10.57
C ALA A 233 -26.17 36.97 11.16
N ARG A 234 -26.74 36.55 12.28
CA ARG A 234 -27.80 37.28 13.02
C ARG A 234 -27.32 38.66 13.51
N GLU A 235 -26.14 38.73 14.12
CA GLU A 235 -25.52 39.98 14.56
C GLU A 235 -25.25 40.92 13.37
N SER A 236 -24.77 40.37 12.26
CA SER A 236 -24.55 41.14 11.03
C SER A 236 -25.86 41.69 10.43
N ALA A 237 -26.93 40.91 10.45
CA ALA A 237 -28.24 41.33 9.97
C ALA A 237 -28.89 42.40 10.87
N ARG A 238 -28.64 42.35 12.20
CA ARG A 238 -29.10 43.40 13.10
C ARG A 238 -28.37 44.72 12.95
N SER A 239 -27.08 44.67 12.60
CA SER A 239 -26.25 45.86 12.50
C SER A 239 -26.50 46.65 11.20
N ARG A 240 -27.01 46.01 10.16
CA ARG A 240 -27.30 46.57 8.82
C ARG A 240 -28.35 45.72 8.09
N SER A 241 -29.21 46.38 7.29
CA SER A 241 -30.11 45.62 6.46
C SER A 241 -29.32 44.83 5.41
N LEU A 242 -29.29 43.49 5.55
CA LEU A 242 -28.59 42.60 4.64
C LEU A 242 -29.53 42.02 3.58
N GLY A 243 -29.05 41.93 2.38
CA GLY A 243 -29.64 41.08 1.34
C GLY A 243 -29.04 39.66 1.38
N SER A 244 -29.68 38.71 0.69
CA SER A 244 -29.24 37.32 0.64
C SER A 244 -27.80 37.16 0.09
N ALA A 245 -27.41 37.97 -0.91
CA ALA A 245 -26.04 37.94 -1.45
C ALA A 245 -24.99 38.42 -0.41
N GLU A 246 -25.33 39.47 0.35
CA GLU A 246 -24.46 40.00 1.41
C GLU A 246 -24.33 39.01 2.57
N LEU A 247 -25.39 38.25 2.86
CA LEU A 247 -25.36 37.15 3.84
C LEU A 247 -24.41 36.03 3.41
N LYS A 248 -24.40 35.66 2.10
CA LYS A 248 -23.43 34.72 1.54
C LYS A 248 -21.99 35.19 1.81
N ASP A 249 -21.71 36.47 1.57
CA ASP A 249 -20.40 37.06 1.80
C ASP A 249 -20.01 37.08 3.27
N VAL A 250 -20.94 37.33 4.20
CA VAL A 250 -20.72 37.27 5.65
C VAL A 250 -20.29 35.86 6.07
N ILE A 251 -21.04 34.84 5.64
CA ILE A 251 -20.71 33.43 5.94
C ILE A 251 -19.38 33.03 5.32
N ARG A 252 -19.13 33.38 4.05
CA ARG A 252 -17.87 33.12 3.34
C ARG A 252 -16.66 33.66 4.12
N LYS A 253 -16.71 34.94 4.51
CA LYS A 253 -15.62 35.58 5.28
C LYS A 253 -15.40 34.95 6.65
N GLN A 254 -16.47 34.53 7.29
CA GLN A 254 -16.35 33.86 8.60
C GLN A 254 -15.76 32.45 8.44
N VAL A 255 -16.16 31.69 7.43
CA VAL A 255 -15.57 30.39 7.10
C VAL A 255 -14.07 30.56 6.76
N GLU A 256 -13.71 31.57 5.95
CA GLU A 256 -12.32 31.86 5.62
C GLU A 256 -11.48 32.10 6.89
N LYS A 257 -11.98 32.90 7.84
CA LYS A 257 -11.29 33.12 9.14
C LYS A 257 -11.12 31.84 9.95
N ILE A 258 -12.10 30.92 9.91
CA ILE A 258 -12.04 29.66 10.64
C ILE A 258 -10.97 28.74 10.07
N VAL A 259 -10.87 28.67 8.75
CA VAL A 259 -9.96 27.73 8.08
C VAL A 259 -8.57 28.31 7.78
N ASP A 260 -8.41 29.65 7.87
CA ASP A 260 -7.12 30.34 7.65
C ASP A 260 -6.19 30.18 8.88
N LEU A 261 -5.83 28.94 9.15
CA LEU A 261 -4.84 28.55 10.14
C LEU A 261 -3.51 28.28 9.42
N LYS A 262 -2.42 28.84 9.94
CA LYS A 262 -1.10 28.68 9.31
C LYS A 262 -0.61 27.24 9.44
N ALA A 263 -0.48 26.55 8.31
CA ALA A 263 0.09 25.21 8.22
C ALA A 263 1.54 25.24 7.71
N ASN A 264 2.35 24.29 8.18
CA ASN A 264 3.68 24.08 7.64
C ASN A 264 3.62 23.02 6.52
N HIS A 265 3.82 23.44 5.27
CA HIS A 265 3.85 22.56 4.11
C HIS A 265 5.28 22.22 3.65
N ALA A 266 6.28 22.81 4.29
CA ALA A 266 7.66 22.72 3.80
C ALA A 266 8.32 21.36 4.07
N LEU A 267 7.69 20.49 4.86
CA LEU A 267 8.25 19.22 5.33
C LEU A 267 9.67 19.41 5.91
N LYS A 268 9.93 20.59 6.51
CA LYS A 268 11.20 21.03 7.06
C LYS A 268 10.96 21.76 8.38
N GLY A 269 11.88 21.65 9.30
CA GLY A 269 11.84 22.44 10.54
C GLY A 269 13.00 22.10 11.45
N GLY A 270 13.46 23.06 12.25
CA GLY A 270 14.32 22.87 13.43
C GLY A 270 15.70 22.24 13.27
N GLY A 271 16.13 21.89 12.08
CA GLY A 271 17.34 21.11 11.79
C GLY A 271 17.04 19.66 11.40
N PRO A 272 17.95 18.94 10.69
CA PRO A 272 17.78 17.56 10.30
C PRO A 272 17.98 16.59 11.48
N PRO A 273 17.12 15.54 11.59
CA PRO A 273 15.93 15.32 10.79
C PRO A 273 14.69 16.08 11.31
N HIS A 274 13.82 16.54 10.40
CA HIS A 274 12.46 16.86 10.77
C HIS A 274 11.66 15.55 10.97
N VAL A 275 11.04 15.37 12.13
CA VAL A 275 10.33 14.12 12.48
C VAL A 275 8.83 14.39 12.51
N ILE A 276 8.08 13.67 11.65
CA ILE A 276 6.62 13.69 11.59
C ILE A 276 6.08 12.36 12.10
N MET A 277 5.30 12.39 13.17
CA MET A 277 4.54 11.24 13.66
C MET A 277 3.17 11.24 13.01
N VAL A 278 2.85 10.22 12.21
CA VAL A 278 1.59 10.12 11.47
C VAL A 278 0.62 9.24 12.23
N VAL A 279 -0.52 9.80 12.63
CA VAL A 279 -1.54 9.13 13.44
C VAL A 279 -2.91 9.13 12.75
N GLY A 280 -3.84 8.28 13.21
CA GLY A 280 -5.19 8.19 12.68
C GLY A 280 -5.73 6.75 12.70
N VAL A 281 -7.01 6.58 12.42
CA VAL A 281 -7.67 5.25 12.44
C VAL A 281 -7.26 4.40 11.23
N ASN A 282 -7.50 3.08 11.31
CA ASN A 282 -7.31 2.19 10.16
C ASN A 282 -8.25 2.57 9.01
N GLY A 283 -7.75 2.51 7.78
CA GLY A 283 -8.50 2.90 6.58
C GLY A 283 -8.58 4.40 6.30
N ALA A 284 -8.07 5.26 7.23
CA ALA A 284 -8.01 6.70 6.98
C ALA A 284 -6.98 7.11 5.90
N GLY A 285 -6.10 6.21 5.47
CA GLY A 285 -5.10 6.50 4.43
C GLY A 285 -3.72 6.91 4.97
N LYS A 286 -3.36 6.56 6.22
CA LYS A 286 -2.05 6.90 6.82
C LYS A 286 -0.87 6.48 5.95
N THR A 287 -0.74 5.18 5.69
CA THR A 287 0.38 4.61 4.90
C THR A 287 0.47 5.20 3.50
N THR A 288 -0.69 5.41 2.83
CA THR A 288 -0.76 6.08 1.53
C THR A 288 -0.31 7.54 1.61
N THR A 289 -0.74 8.27 2.65
CA THR A 289 -0.34 9.68 2.87
C THR A 289 1.16 9.78 3.14
N ILE A 290 1.73 8.89 3.97
CA ILE A 290 3.17 8.79 4.21
C ILE A 290 3.93 8.59 2.90
N GLY A 291 3.49 7.63 2.08
CA GLY A 291 4.10 7.37 0.78
C GLY A 291 4.08 8.58 -0.16
N LYS A 292 2.94 9.27 -0.23
CA LYS A 292 2.79 10.49 -1.04
C LYS A 292 3.67 11.65 -0.52
N LEU A 293 3.76 11.83 0.80
CA LEU A 293 4.64 12.82 1.43
C LEU A 293 6.11 12.51 1.18
N ALA A 294 6.51 11.24 1.34
CA ALA A 294 7.86 10.78 1.05
C ALA A 294 8.25 11.05 -0.42
N ALA A 295 7.38 10.72 -1.36
CA ALA A 295 7.61 10.98 -2.78
C ALA A 295 7.74 12.49 -3.08
N LYS A 296 6.92 13.34 -2.45
CA LYS A 296 7.03 14.81 -2.58
C LYS A 296 8.35 15.34 -2.00
N ALA A 297 8.74 14.87 -0.82
CA ALA A 297 9.98 15.28 -0.18
C ALA A 297 11.20 14.84 -1.01
N HIS A 298 11.21 13.61 -1.50
CA HIS A 298 12.26 13.10 -2.39
C HIS A 298 12.32 13.90 -3.71
N GLY A 299 11.16 14.20 -4.32
CA GLY A 299 11.09 15.05 -5.50
C GLY A 299 11.62 16.48 -5.28
N ALA A 300 11.60 16.94 -4.05
CA ALA A 300 12.23 18.21 -3.61
C ALA A 300 13.73 18.06 -3.25
N GLY A 301 14.33 16.88 -3.49
CA GLY A 301 15.74 16.59 -3.22
C GLY A 301 16.08 16.29 -1.75
N GLN A 302 15.07 15.98 -0.91
CA GLN A 302 15.28 15.64 0.48
C GLN A 302 15.61 14.16 0.66
N LYS A 303 16.47 13.84 1.64
CA LYS A 303 16.72 12.49 2.11
C LYS A 303 15.62 12.10 3.11
N VAL A 304 14.87 11.04 2.79
CA VAL A 304 13.71 10.61 3.57
C VAL A 304 13.95 9.23 4.16
N LEU A 305 13.57 9.05 5.43
CA LEU A 305 13.55 7.78 6.13
C LEU A 305 12.13 7.50 6.62
N LEU A 306 11.65 6.28 6.39
CA LEU A 306 10.34 5.82 6.83
C LEU A 306 10.50 4.86 8.02
N ALA A 307 9.61 4.95 9.00
CA ALA A 307 9.54 4.01 10.13
C ALA A 307 8.22 3.24 10.10
N ALA A 308 8.28 1.90 9.99
CA ALA A 308 7.12 1.01 9.98
C ALA A 308 6.67 0.71 11.42
N GLY A 309 6.00 1.66 12.07
CA GLY A 309 5.50 1.50 13.44
C GLY A 309 4.13 0.81 13.54
N ASP A 310 3.45 0.47 12.44
CA ASP A 310 2.25 -0.42 12.47
C ASP A 310 2.70 -1.89 12.36
N THR A 311 3.38 -2.38 13.41
CA THR A 311 4.01 -3.72 13.45
C THR A 311 3.03 -4.87 13.57
N PHE A 312 1.76 -4.59 13.87
CA PHE A 312 0.70 -5.59 13.97
C PHE A 312 0.04 -5.95 12.63
N ARG A 313 0.43 -5.26 11.55
CA ARG A 313 -0.13 -5.48 10.21
C ARG A 313 0.98 -5.73 9.21
N ALA A 314 1.28 -6.99 8.94
CA ALA A 314 2.28 -7.39 7.95
C ALA A 314 2.05 -6.69 6.59
N ALA A 315 0.80 -6.68 6.10
CA ALA A 315 0.44 -5.99 4.87
C ALA A 315 0.67 -4.46 4.90
N ALA A 316 0.67 -3.81 6.07
CA ALA A 316 0.99 -2.39 6.17
C ALA A 316 2.49 -2.13 5.98
N ALA A 317 3.34 -2.99 6.55
CA ALA A 317 4.78 -2.92 6.37
C ALA A 317 5.17 -3.20 4.90
N GLU A 318 4.56 -4.21 4.26
CA GLU A 318 4.75 -4.49 2.82
C GLU A 318 4.29 -3.33 1.93
N GLN A 319 3.16 -2.71 2.25
CA GLN A 319 2.69 -1.53 1.54
C GLN A 319 3.65 -0.35 1.70
N LEU A 320 4.23 -0.18 2.88
CA LEU A 320 5.21 0.87 3.14
C LEU A 320 6.54 0.60 2.44
N ASP A 321 6.97 -0.68 2.28
CA ASP A 321 8.12 -1.09 1.45
C ASP A 321 7.95 -0.58 0.00
N VAL A 322 6.80 -0.83 -0.61
CA VAL A 322 6.50 -0.37 -1.97
C VAL A 322 6.58 1.15 -2.09
N TRP A 323 6.10 1.87 -1.07
CA TRP A 323 6.20 3.33 -1.06
C TRP A 323 7.63 3.82 -0.85
N ALA A 324 8.42 3.14 0.00
CA ALA A 324 9.82 3.45 0.22
C ALA A 324 10.63 3.34 -1.07
N GLU A 325 10.46 2.23 -1.81
CA GLU A 325 11.10 2.03 -3.11
C GLU A 325 10.72 3.12 -4.13
N ARG A 326 9.42 3.46 -4.22
CA ARG A 326 8.92 4.50 -5.15
C ARG A 326 9.45 5.89 -4.81
N ALA A 327 9.55 6.18 -3.53
CA ALA A 327 10.03 7.47 -3.04
C ALA A 327 11.56 7.54 -2.94
N GLY A 328 12.30 6.48 -3.25
CA GLY A 328 13.74 6.42 -3.01
C GLY A 328 14.12 6.66 -1.55
N ALA A 329 13.22 6.29 -0.62
CA ALA A 329 13.37 6.46 0.81
C ALA A 329 13.89 5.18 1.46
N GLU A 330 14.67 5.31 2.53
CA GLU A 330 15.05 4.16 3.35
C GLU A 330 13.92 3.80 4.31
N LEU A 331 13.67 2.50 4.52
CA LEU A 331 12.67 1.99 5.45
C LEU A 331 13.34 1.29 6.64
N VAL A 332 12.94 1.66 7.85
CA VAL A 332 13.24 0.92 9.08
C VAL A 332 12.00 0.16 9.50
N LYS A 333 12.15 -1.15 9.61
CA LYS A 333 11.09 -2.07 10.05
C LYS A 333 11.60 -3.02 11.12
N GLY A 334 10.74 -3.35 12.06
CA GLY A 334 11.00 -4.38 13.06
C GLY A 334 10.61 -5.77 12.57
N LYS A 335 10.86 -6.77 13.40
CA LYS A 335 10.25 -8.09 13.22
C LYS A 335 8.74 -7.98 13.41
N GLU A 336 8.00 -8.93 12.85
CA GLU A 336 6.57 -9.02 13.07
C GLU A 336 6.22 -9.03 14.56
N GLU A 337 5.18 -8.30 14.96
CA GLU A 337 4.75 -8.10 16.34
C GLU A 337 5.80 -7.46 17.29
N SER A 338 6.87 -6.86 16.76
CA SER A 338 7.80 -6.09 17.60
C SER A 338 7.13 -4.86 18.20
N ASP A 339 7.70 -4.32 19.30
CA ASP A 339 7.20 -3.10 19.93
C ASP A 339 7.27 -1.91 18.94
N PRO A 340 6.12 -1.31 18.55
CA PRO A 340 6.09 -0.15 17.65
C PRO A 340 7.01 0.99 18.07
N ALA A 341 7.09 1.23 19.39
CA ALA A 341 7.92 2.29 19.95
C ALA A 341 9.41 2.04 19.73
N SER A 342 9.86 0.77 19.79
CA SER A 342 11.26 0.41 19.51
C SER A 342 11.62 0.69 18.05
N VAL A 343 10.77 0.29 17.11
CA VAL A 343 11.00 0.50 15.66
C VAL A 343 11.13 1.99 15.33
N VAL A 344 10.21 2.79 15.89
CA VAL A 344 10.23 4.25 15.66
C VAL A 344 11.44 4.90 16.32
N PHE A 345 11.82 4.47 17.53
CA PHE A 345 13.02 4.94 18.20
C PHE A 345 14.29 4.71 17.38
N ASP A 346 14.46 3.48 16.88
CA ASP A 346 15.61 3.09 16.06
C ASP A 346 15.65 3.87 14.75
N ALA A 347 14.46 4.09 14.12
CA ALA A 347 14.35 4.89 12.91
C ALA A 347 14.77 6.35 13.14
N VAL A 348 14.33 6.99 14.23
CA VAL A 348 14.71 8.36 14.53
C VAL A 348 16.20 8.47 14.81
N LYS A 349 16.77 7.54 15.60
CA LYS A 349 18.23 7.48 15.84
C LYS A 349 19.03 7.34 14.55
N LYS A 350 18.64 6.40 13.71
CA LYS A 350 19.25 6.18 12.40
C LYS A 350 19.15 7.43 11.52
N GLY A 351 18.00 8.11 11.55
CA GLY A 351 17.81 9.37 10.83
C GLY A 351 18.76 10.48 11.27
N VAL A 352 19.02 10.59 12.59
CA VAL A 352 20.01 11.52 13.15
C VAL A 352 21.43 11.16 12.73
N GLU A 353 21.81 9.88 12.83
CA GLU A 353 23.14 9.38 12.44
C GLU A 353 23.45 9.60 10.96
N GLN A 354 22.47 9.34 10.10
CA GLN A 354 22.60 9.49 8.64
C GLN A 354 22.35 10.92 8.16
N LYS A 355 21.96 11.82 9.05
CA LYS A 355 21.62 13.23 8.75
C LYS A 355 20.57 13.32 7.62
N VAL A 356 19.50 12.52 7.72
CA VAL A 356 18.38 12.62 6.78
C VAL A 356 17.61 13.92 7.03
N ASP A 357 16.93 14.43 6.01
CA ASP A 357 16.15 15.67 6.13
C ASP A 357 14.80 15.43 6.82
N LEU A 358 14.18 14.27 6.57
CA LEU A 358 12.83 13.95 7.01
C LEU A 358 12.73 12.50 7.50
N VAL A 359 12.09 12.32 8.67
CA VAL A 359 11.65 11.00 9.17
C VAL A 359 10.12 11.00 9.25
N LEU A 360 9.47 10.04 8.58
CA LEU A 360 8.03 9.82 8.64
C LEU A 360 7.75 8.52 9.41
N ALA A 361 7.10 8.63 10.57
CA ALA A 361 6.77 7.48 11.41
C ALA A 361 5.31 7.08 11.21
N ASP A 362 5.06 5.90 10.58
CA ASP A 362 3.74 5.27 10.56
C ASP A 362 3.40 4.72 11.93
N THR A 363 2.13 4.72 12.30
CA THR A 363 1.64 4.20 13.58
C THR A 363 0.42 3.32 13.42
N ALA A 364 0.15 2.46 14.38
CA ALA A 364 -1.08 1.68 14.43
C ALA A 364 -2.33 2.58 14.44
N GLY A 365 -3.45 2.04 13.98
CA GLY A 365 -4.73 2.76 13.92
C GLY A 365 -5.93 1.94 14.39
N ARG A 366 -5.73 0.94 15.24
CA ARG A 366 -6.78 0.01 15.71
C ARG A 366 -7.67 0.67 16.78
N LEU A 367 -8.83 1.20 16.35
CA LEU A 367 -9.73 1.94 17.26
C LEU A 367 -10.61 1.05 18.15
N HIS A 368 -10.72 -0.27 17.90
CA HIS A 368 -11.61 -1.15 18.69
C HIS A 368 -11.14 -1.35 20.14
N THR A 369 -9.89 -1.02 20.44
CA THR A 369 -9.36 -0.92 21.81
C THR A 369 -8.82 0.49 22.03
N LYS A 370 -9.73 1.49 22.04
CA LYS A 370 -9.39 2.93 22.05
C LYS A 370 -8.37 3.32 23.11
N ALA A 371 -8.54 2.83 24.35
CA ALA A 371 -7.62 3.14 25.44
C ALA A 371 -6.19 2.65 25.17
N ASN A 372 -6.05 1.42 24.67
CA ASN A 372 -4.74 0.84 24.39
C ASN A 372 -4.01 1.57 23.24
N LEU A 373 -4.76 1.96 22.19
CA LEU A 373 -4.18 2.71 21.07
C LEU A 373 -3.65 4.07 21.55
N MET A 374 -4.41 4.82 22.35
CA MET A 374 -3.98 6.14 22.82
C MET A 374 -2.74 6.03 23.72
N GLU A 375 -2.66 5.02 24.59
CA GLU A 375 -1.45 4.78 25.40
C GLU A 375 -0.24 4.36 24.56
N GLU A 376 -0.45 3.55 23.54
CA GLU A 376 0.59 3.19 22.57
C GLU A 376 1.14 4.43 21.85
N LEU A 377 0.26 5.29 21.33
CA LEU A 377 0.66 6.52 20.65
C LEU A 377 1.40 7.49 21.60
N LYS A 378 0.96 7.61 22.86
CA LYS A 378 1.69 8.38 23.88
C LYS A 378 3.07 7.80 24.14
N LYS A 379 3.21 6.47 24.14
CA LYS A 379 4.50 5.79 24.28
C LYS A 379 5.41 6.09 23.08
N VAL A 380 4.89 5.96 21.85
CA VAL A 380 5.63 6.27 20.62
C VAL A 380 6.12 7.73 20.64
N ARG A 381 5.24 8.70 20.98
CA ARG A 381 5.63 10.10 21.08
C ARG A 381 6.77 10.33 22.09
N ARG A 382 6.69 9.72 23.28
CA ARG A 382 7.75 9.82 24.30
C ARG A 382 9.09 9.25 23.84
N VAL A 383 9.09 8.13 23.10
CA VAL A 383 10.35 7.54 22.62
C VAL A 383 10.95 8.33 21.46
N ILE A 384 10.14 8.99 20.65
CA ILE A 384 10.62 9.95 19.63
C ILE A 384 11.34 11.09 20.30
N ASP A 385 10.76 11.73 21.33
CA ASP A 385 11.40 12.81 22.10
C ASP A 385 12.68 12.33 22.80
N LYS A 386 12.70 11.10 23.29
CA LYS A 386 13.90 10.49 23.88
C LYS A 386 15.00 10.25 22.85
N ALA A 387 14.64 9.89 21.61
CA ALA A 387 15.61 9.67 20.53
C ALA A 387 16.19 10.97 19.98
N LEU A 388 15.33 12.01 19.89
CA LEU A 388 15.68 13.37 19.45
C LEU A 388 14.89 14.37 20.29
N PRO A 389 15.51 15.06 21.27
CA PRO A 389 14.81 16.03 22.12
C PRO A 389 14.09 17.11 21.30
N GLY A 390 12.82 17.35 21.64
CA GLY A 390 11.93 18.27 20.93
C GLY A 390 11.18 17.66 19.75
N ALA A 391 11.46 16.41 19.37
CA ALA A 391 10.65 15.66 18.40
C ALA A 391 9.51 14.89 19.10
N PRO A 392 8.42 14.51 18.41
CA PRO A 392 8.16 14.82 17.00
C PRO A 392 7.94 16.33 16.79
N HIS A 393 8.48 16.88 15.71
CA HIS A 393 8.29 18.28 15.35
C HIS A 393 6.88 18.54 14.83
N GLU A 394 6.25 17.49 14.28
CA GLU A 394 4.89 17.50 13.80
C GLU A 394 4.19 16.19 14.16
N VAL A 395 2.95 16.29 14.66
CA VAL A 395 2.02 15.18 14.82
C VAL A 395 0.91 15.38 13.81
N LEU A 396 0.99 14.63 12.69
CA LEU A 396 0.07 14.72 11.57
C LEU A 396 -1.07 13.72 11.76
N LEU A 397 -2.29 14.22 11.95
CA LEU A 397 -3.50 13.39 11.99
C LEU A 397 -4.05 13.19 10.58
N VAL A 398 -4.16 11.94 10.14
CA VAL A 398 -4.83 11.56 8.88
C VAL A 398 -6.28 11.20 9.17
N LEU A 399 -7.21 11.93 8.55
CA LEU A 399 -8.65 11.77 8.69
C LEU A 399 -9.31 11.45 7.34
N ASP A 400 -10.28 10.56 7.37
CA ASP A 400 -11.17 10.27 6.25
C ASP A 400 -12.34 11.24 6.24
N SER A 401 -12.44 12.09 5.23
CA SER A 401 -13.49 13.11 5.12
C SER A 401 -14.89 12.52 4.94
N THR A 402 -15.00 11.26 4.52
CA THR A 402 -16.30 10.58 4.37
C THR A 402 -16.98 10.31 5.72
N MET A 403 -16.22 10.37 6.82
CA MET A 403 -16.72 10.13 8.18
C MET A 403 -17.61 11.25 8.73
N GLY A 404 -17.61 12.44 8.09
CA GLY A 404 -18.42 13.58 8.53
C GLY A 404 -18.12 13.96 10.00
N GLN A 405 -19.15 14.20 10.82
CA GLN A 405 -18.99 14.60 12.23
C GLN A 405 -18.19 13.61 13.09
N ASN A 406 -18.16 12.32 12.73
CA ASN A 406 -17.33 11.35 13.44
C ASN A 406 -15.83 11.67 13.31
N ALA A 407 -15.39 12.32 12.21
CA ALA A 407 -14.01 12.76 12.07
C ALA A 407 -13.65 13.83 13.09
N ILE A 408 -14.57 14.76 13.42
CA ILE A 408 -14.37 15.79 14.46
C ILE A 408 -14.16 15.13 15.84
N ALA A 409 -15.02 14.16 16.17
CA ALA A 409 -14.91 13.43 17.45
C ALA A 409 -13.60 12.63 17.55
N GLN A 410 -13.17 12.01 16.46
CA GLN A 410 -11.87 11.33 16.40
C GLN A 410 -10.72 12.33 16.56
N ALA A 411 -10.74 13.43 15.85
CA ALA A 411 -9.70 14.44 15.88
C ALA A 411 -9.50 14.98 17.32
N ARG A 412 -10.59 15.20 18.06
CA ARG A 412 -10.54 15.61 19.46
C ARG A 412 -9.81 14.57 20.32
N GLN A 413 -10.18 13.28 20.21
CA GLN A 413 -9.56 12.20 20.98
C GLN A 413 -8.04 12.08 20.71
N PHE A 414 -7.62 12.15 19.44
CA PHE A 414 -6.21 12.13 19.09
C PHE A 414 -5.48 13.39 19.59
N HIS A 415 -6.13 14.56 19.51
CA HIS A 415 -5.53 15.81 19.98
C HIS A 415 -5.30 15.78 21.51
N GLU A 416 -6.27 15.31 22.29
CA GLU A 416 -6.14 15.13 23.74
C GLU A 416 -5.04 14.11 24.09
N ALA A 417 -4.88 13.04 23.30
CA ALA A 417 -3.92 11.99 23.59
C ALA A 417 -2.47 12.39 23.22
N VAL A 418 -2.24 12.95 22.04
CA VAL A 418 -0.90 13.14 21.50
C VAL A 418 -0.60 14.56 21.01
N GLY A 419 -1.52 15.51 21.18
CA GLY A 419 -1.29 16.91 20.80
C GLY A 419 -1.02 17.06 19.31
N ILE A 420 -2.06 16.90 18.48
CA ILE A 420 -1.99 17.05 17.02
C ILE A 420 -1.55 18.47 16.69
N THR A 421 -0.65 18.62 15.72
CA THR A 421 -0.15 19.91 15.24
C THR A 421 -0.64 20.25 13.83
N SER A 422 -1.00 19.22 13.04
CA SER A 422 -1.51 19.39 11.68
C SER A 422 -2.42 18.23 11.26
N ILE A 423 -3.22 18.45 10.23
CA ILE A 423 -4.21 17.48 9.74
C ILE A 423 -4.02 17.26 8.22
N ALA A 424 -4.10 15.98 7.81
CA ALA A 424 -4.27 15.60 6.41
C ALA A 424 -5.67 15.00 6.22
N LEU A 425 -6.46 15.59 5.35
CA LEU A 425 -7.78 15.08 4.99
C LEU A 425 -7.69 14.26 3.70
N THR A 426 -8.22 13.05 3.73
CA THR A 426 -8.22 12.12 2.59
C THR A 426 -9.62 11.94 2.03
N LYS A 427 -9.71 11.40 0.81
CA LYS A 427 -10.95 11.01 0.12
C LYS A 427 -11.94 12.17 -0.10
N LEU A 428 -11.45 13.39 -0.28
CA LEU A 428 -12.28 14.55 -0.54
C LEU A 428 -13.06 14.44 -1.86
N ASP A 429 -12.48 13.76 -2.85
CA ASP A 429 -13.08 13.49 -4.16
C ASP A 429 -14.32 12.57 -4.11
N GLY A 430 -14.39 11.74 -3.08
CA GLY A 430 -15.47 10.76 -2.90
C GLY A 430 -16.67 11.24 -2.08
N THR A 431 -16.63 12.45 -1.50
CA THR A 431 -17.60 12.84 -0.46
C THR A 431 -18.33 14.16 -0.73
N ALA A 432 -19.60 14.22 -0.28
CA ALA A 432 -20.35 15.46 -0.13
C ALA A 432 -20.11 16.15 1.23
N LYS A 433 -19.30 15.55 2.12
CA LYS A 433 -19.10 15.95 3.52
C LYS A 433 -17.85 16.83 3.75
N GLY A 434 -17.36 17.49 2.71
CA GLY A 434 -16.17 18.36 2.83
C GLY A 434 -16.31 19.53 3.81
N GLY A 435 -17.53 19.86 4.23
CA GLY A 435 -17.79 20.85 5.29
C GLY A 435 -17.17 20.49 6.65
N VAL A 436 -16.87 19.23 6.89
CA VAL A 436 -16.18 18.75 8.11
C VAL A 436 -14.87 19.49 8.40
N ILE A 437 -14.18 19.99 7.36
CA ILE A 437 -12.97 20.80 7.47
C ILE A 437 -13.21 22.02 8.37
N ILE A 438 -14.34 22.72 8.13
CA ILE A 438 -14.71 23.93 8.87
C ILE A 438 -14.87 23.61 10.36
N GLY A 439 -15.60 22.53 10.68
CA GLY A 439 -15.81 22.09 12.05
C GLY A 439 -14.54 21.68 12.77
N ILE A 440 -13.65 20.96 12.10
CA ILE A 440 -12.36 20.52 12.66
C ILE A 440 -11.47 21.73 12.95
N CYS A 441 -11.33 22.67 12.02
CA CYS A 441 -10.53 23.88 12.20
C CYS A 441 -11.08 24.77 13.32
N ASP A 442 -12.42 24.93 13.39
CA ASP A 442 -13.03 25.74 14.44
C ASP A 442 -12.88 25.13 15.82
N GLU A 443 -13.08 23.83 15.95
CA GLU A 443 -13.09 23.15 17.25
C GLU A 443 -11.70 22.94 17.82
N LEU A 444 -10.75 22.51 16.99
CA LEU A 444 -9.40 22.14 17.44
C LEU A 444 -8.39 23.26 17.32
N LYS A 445 -8.65 24.26 16.49
CA LYS A 445 -7.69 25.32 16.13
C LYS A 445 -6.37 24.75 15.60
N VAL A 446 -6.44 23.59 14.94
CA VAL A 446 -5.32 22.89 14.29
C VAL A 446 -5.45 23.07 12.79
N PRO A 447 -4.36 23.48 12.08
CA PRO A 447 -4.42 23.69 10.65
C PRO A 447 -4.57 22.38 9.86
N VAL A 448 -5.34 22.43 8.79
CA VAL A 448 -5.27 21.42 7.74
C VAL A 448 -4.06 21.74 6.89
N ALA A 449 -3.10 20.80 6.82
CA ALA A 449 -1.90 20.96 6.02
C ALA A 449 -2.07 20.33 4.63
N TRP A 450 -2.75 19.18 4.54
CA TRP A 450 -2.83 18.41 3.32
C TRP A 450 -4.25 17.99 2.98
N ALA A 451 -4.58 18.02 1.69
CA ALA A 451 -5.85 17.59 1.12
C ALA A 451 -5.61 16.50 0.07
N GLY A 452 -6.15 15.30 0.33
CA GLY A 452 -6.12 14.16 -0.59
C GLY A 452 -7.37 14.15 -1.45
N VAL A 453 -7.21 14.38 -2.76
CA VAL A 453 -8.28 14.50 -3.75
C VAL A 453 -8.27 13.37 -4.79
N GLY A 454 -7.56 12.29 -4.53
CA GLY A 454 -7.46 11.12 -5.40
C GLY A 454 -6.30 10.20 -5.01
N GLU A 455 -5.98 9.23 -5.88
CA GLU A 455 -5.04 8.15 -5.57
C GLU A 455 -3.58 8.45 -5.98
N LYS A 456 -3.33 9.35 -6.94
CA LYS A 456 -1.99 9.68 -7.42
C LYS A 456 -1.16 10.43 -6.38
N VAL A 457 0.15 10.40 -6.49
CA VAL A 457 1.06 11.21 -5.63
C VAL A 457 0.72 12.70 -5.74
N SER A 458 0.45 13.16 -6.96
CA SER A 458 0.07 14.53 -7.27
C SER A 458 -1.30 14.95 -6.69
N ASP A 459 -2.15 13.99 -6.28
CA ASP A 459 -3.47 14.25 -5.68
C ASP A 459 -3.41 14.55 -4.18
N LEU A 460 -2.25 14.47 -3.54
CA LEU A 460 -2.04 15.03 -2.22
C LEU A 460 -1.61 16.50 -2.38
N LYS A 461 -2.52 17.43 -2.15
CA LYS A 461 -2.27 18.88 -2.30
C LYS A 461 -1.93 19.51 -0.95
N ALA A 462 -1.06 20.52 -0.95
CA ALA A 462 -1.00 21.46 0.14
C ALA A 462 -2.37 22.15 0.26
N PHE A 463 -2.91 22.23 1.47
CA PHE A 463 -4.21 22.85 1.68
C PHE A 463 -4.07 24.37 1.64
N ASP A 464 -4.78 25.03 0.72
CA ASP A 464 -4.91 26.47 0.66
C ASP A 464 -6.32 26.87 1.12
N PRO A 465 -6.45 27.61 2.24
CA PRO A 465 -7.74 28.07 2.75
C PRO A 465 -8.54 28.88 1.75
N LYS A 466 -7.89 29.72 0.95
CA LYS A 466 -8.56 30.57 -0.04
C LYS A 466 -9.07 29.76 -1.21
N GLU A 467 -8.24 28.83 -1.73
CA GLU A 467 -8.66 27.91 -2.79
C GLU A 467 -9.85 27.03 -2.30
N PHE A 468 -9.79 26.57 -1.07
CA PHE A 468 -10.88 25.79 -0.47
C PHE A 468 -12.19 26.58 -0.39
N VAL A 469 -12.15 27.81 0.14
CA VAL A 469 -13.33 28.66 0.26
C VAL A 469 -13.86 29.06 -1.13
N ALA A 470 -12.99 29.41 -2.07
CA ALA A 470 -13.37 29.67 -3.45
C ALA A 470 -14.03 28.44 -4.09
N ALA A 471 -13.46 27.26 -3.92
CA ALA A 471 -14.03 26.01 -4.44
C ALA A 471 -15.44 25.70 -3.90
N LEU A 472 -15.75 26.14 -2.68
CA LEU A 472 -17.07 25.96 -2.07
C LEU A 472 -18.06 27.05 -2.47
N PHE A 473 -17.68 28.33 -2.40
CA PHE A 473 -18.60 29.47 -2.48
C PHE A 473 -18.68 30.12 -3.89
N ASP A 474 -17.64 30.01 -4.71
CA ASP A 474 -17.63 30.61 -6.04
C ASP A 474 -18.33 29.70 -7.06
N ASP A 475 -19.04 30.25 -8.05
CA ASP A 475 -19.83 29.52 -9.05
C ASP A 475 -18.98 28.73 -10.07
#